data_b9f1d270c9e5ab15aa3d0561de827b45
#
_entry.id   b9f1d270c9e5ab15aa3d0561de827b45
#
_cell.length_a   1.000
_cell.length_b   1.000
_cell.length_c   1.000
_cell.angle_alpha   90.00
_cell.angle_beta   90.00
_cell.angle_gamma   90.00
#
_symmetry.space_group_name_H-M   'P 1'
#
loop_
_entity.id
_entity.type
_entity.pdbx_description
1 polymer ?
#
loop_
_entity_poly.entity_id
_entity_poly.type
_entity_poly.pdbx_seq_one_letter_code
_entity_poly.pdbx_strand_id
1 'polypeptide(L)'
;MSKFQIGDFAKSVGAAVSKLDTSEQLQYLDIDLLDANEANFYELSNLQPLADSIAMDGLQQPLVVTPEENGRYKVLSGHRRRAAIRLLLEESGDPLPKLRSVPCLVRRYKSQHLAELQLILANSTARELTSAEKMRQAERIEMLLYQLKEEGYQFPGRMRDQVAAACNVSAPK
;
A
#
# COMPACT_ATOMS: atom_id res chain seq x y z
N MET A 1 10.83 26.16 -18.60
CA MET A 1 11.10 24.85 -17.94
C MET A 1 9.79 24.34 -17.38
N SER A 2 9.26 23.25 -17.90
CA SER A 2 8.01 22.64 -17.41
C SER A 2 8.23 22.21 -15.95
N LYS A 3 7.35 22.65 -15.03
CA LYS A 3 7.37 22.21 -13.63
C LYS A 3 7.00 20.72 -13.65
N PHE A 4 7.90 19.87 -13.18
CA PHE A 4 7.62 18.46 -12.95
C PHE A 4 6.50 18.32 -11.91
N GLN A 5 5.41 17.64 -12.27
CA GLN A 5 4.23 17.50 -11.42
C GLN A 5 4.03 16.05 -10.98
N ILE A 6 3.42 15.86 -9.80
CA ILE A 6 3.06 14.53 -9.27
C ILE A 6 2.24 13.70 -10.28
N GLY A 7 1.36 14.35 -11.04
CA GLY A 7 0.54 13.69 -12.07
C GLY A 7 1.36 13.05 -13.18
N ASP A 8 2.45 13.68 -13.60
CA ASP A 8 3.33 13.13 -14.64
C ASP A 8 4.18 11.98 -14.10
N PHE A 9 4.64 12.09 -12.86
CA PHE A 9 5.36 11.02 -12.20
C PHE A 9 4.45 9.81 -11.92
N ALA A 10 3.26 10.02 -11.36
CA ALA A 10 2.29 8.96 -11.12
C ALA A 10 1.86 8.25 -12.41
N LYS A 11 1.68 8.98 -13.52
CA LYS A 11 1.42 8.39 -14.85
C LYS A 11 2.59 7.52 -15.34
N SER A 12 3.84 7.97 -15.14
CA SER A 12 5.02 7.20 -15.56
C SER A 12 5.17 5.91 -14.75
N VAL A 13 4.90 5.96 -13.44
CA VAL A 13 4.86 4.77 -12.57
C VAL A 13 3.72 3.85 -12.98
N GLY A 14 2.50 4.37 -13.19
CA GLY A 14 1.35 3.60 -13.65
C GLY A 14 1.58 2.93 -14.99
N ALA A 15 2.22 3.63 -15.94
CA ALA A 15 2.58 3.07 -17.24
C ALA A 15 3.67 1.98 -17.13
N ALA A 16 4.61 2.12 -16.20
CA ALA A 16 5.59 1.08 -15.92
C ALA A 16 4.95 -0.16 -15.32
N VAL A 17 4.01 0.01 -14.37
CA VAL A 17 3.24 -1.10 -13.76
C VAL A 17 2.34 -1.79 -14.80
N SER A 18 1.64 -1.05 -15.65
CA SER A 18 0.72 -1.63 -16.64
C SER A 18 1.42 -2.45 -17.75
N LYS A 19 2.72 -2.22 -17.96
CA LYS A 19 3.54 -3.06 -18.85
C LYS A 19 3.96 -4.39 -18.21
N LEU A 20 3.75 -4.53 -16.91
CA LEU A 20 4.01 -5.76 -16.17
C LEU A 20 2.75 -6.60 -16.20
N ASP A 21 2.92 -7.87 -16.49
CA ASP A 21 1.83 -8.85 -16.49
C ASP A 21 1.37 -9.05 -15.03
N THR A 22 0.39 -8.25 -14.61
CA THR A 22 -0.20 -8.32 -13.26
C THR A 22 -1.41 -9.22 -13.33
N SER A 23 -1.30 -10.44 -12.84
CA SER A 23 -2.47 -11.27 -12.61
C SER A 23 -3.15 -10.84 -11.30
N GLU A 24 -4.42 -10.51 -11.38
CA GLU A 24 -5.28 -10.24 -10.22
C GLU A 24 -6.26 -11.38 -10.02
N GLN A 25 -6.36 -11.89 -8.80
CA GLN A 25 -7.34 -12.91 -8.44
C GLN A 25 -7.97 -12.59 -7.08
N LEU A 26 -9.30 -12.62 -7.02
CA LEU A 26 -10.00 -12.57 -5.74
C LEU A 26 -9.90 -13.95 -5.07
N GLN A 27 -9.34 -14.00 -3.87
CA GLN A 27 -9.21 -15.20 -3.06
C GLN A 27 -9.65 -14.91 -1.61
N TYR A 28 -10.14 -15.93 -0.95
CA TYR A 28 -10.42 -15.89 0.48
C TYR A 28 -9.24 -16.49 1.23
N LEU A 29 -8.55 -15.69 2.02
CA LEU A 29 -7.33 -16.08 2.73
C LEU A 29 -7.55 -16.01 4.25
N ASP A 30 -6.91 -16.92 4.98
CA ASP A 30 -6.89 -16.85 6.43
C ASP A 30 -6.16 -15.58 6.88
N ILE A 31 -6.76 -14.83 7.82
CA ILE A 31 -6.19 -13.59 8.36
C ILE A 31 -4.80 -13.79 8.95
N ASP A 32 -4.52 -15.00 9.46
CA ASP A 32 -3.22 -15.33 10.06
C ASP A 32 -2.12 -15.51 9.02
N LEU A 33 -2.47 -15.71 7.75
CA LEU A 33 -1.52 -15.71 6.62
C LEU A 33 -1.17 -14.32 6.11
N LEU A 34 -1.84 -13.27 6.60
CA LEU A 34 -1.69 -11.92 6.13
C LEU A 34 -0.70 -11.15 7.01
N ASP A 35 0.47 -10.84 6.49
CA ASP A 35 1.47 -10.03 7.19
C ASP A 35 1.28 -8.53 6.94
N ALA A 36 1.47 -7.74 7.98
CA ALA A 36 1.54 -6.29 7.82
C ALA A 36 2.77 -5.93 6.98
N ASN A 37 2.63 -4.94 6.11
CA ASN A 37 3.79 -4.37 5.46
C ASN A 37 4.53 -3.48 6.46
N GLU A 38 5.79 -3.79 6.77
CA GLU A 38 6.63 -2.99 7.68
C GLU A 38 6.86 -1.57 7.17
N ALA A 39 6.77 -1.38 5.86
CA ALA A 39 6.81 -0.06 5.23
C ALA A 39 5.49 0.73 5.39
N ASN A 40 4.50 0.18 6.11
CA ASN A 40 3.27 0.91 6.42
C ASN A 40 3.55 1.92 7.55
N PHE A 41 3.88 3.14 7.18
CA PHE A 41 4.13 4.25 8.10
C PHE A 41 2.87 5.00 8.52
N TYR A 42 1.69 4.54 8.09
CA TYR A 42 0.41 5.16 8.45
C TYR A 42 -0.03 4.71 9.84
N GLU A 43 -0.48 5.68 10.65
CA GLU A 43 -1.03 5.39 11.96
C GLU A 43 -2.31 4.52 11.89
N LEU A 44 -2.34 3.48 12.72
CA LEU A 44 -3.50 2.60 12.89
C LEU A 44 -4.34 3.05 14.10
N SER A 45 -4.65 4.36 14.19
CA SER A 45 -5.47 4.91 15.25
C SER A 45 -6.97 4.75 14.97
N ASN A 46 -7.77 4.78 16.05
CA ASN A 46 -9.24 4.77 16.02
C ASN A 46 -9.82 3.63 15.16
N LEU A 47 -9.51 2.38 15.55
CA LEU A 47 -9.94 1.19 14.80
C LEU A 47 -11.36 0.74 15.17
N GLN A 48 -11.86 1.06 16.38
CA GLN A 48 -13.14 0.55 16.89
C GLN A 48 -14.34 0.84 15.96
N PRO A 49 -14.55 2.08 15.46
CA PRO A 49 -15.68 2.33 14.56
C PRO A 49 -15.63 1.52 13.26
N LEU A 50 -14.41 1.23 12.78
CA LEU A 50 -14.22 0.39 11.60
C LEU A 50 -14.46 -1.09 11.94
N ALA A 51 -14.05 -1.54 13.11
CA ALA A 51 -14.30 -2.88 13.62
C ALA A 51 -15.82 -3.12 13.76
N ASP A 52 -16.53 -2.18 14.39
CA ASP A 52 -17.99 -2.24 14.55
C ASP A 52 -18.70 -2.32 13.21
N SER A 53 -18.31 -1.49 12.25
CA SER A 53 -18.86 -1.53 10.88
C SER A 53 -18.59 -2.87 10.19
N ILE A 54 -17.40 -3.45 10.34
CA ILE A 54 -17.06 -4.77 9.77
C ILE A 54 -17.86 -5.88 10.46
N ALA A 55 -18.11 -5.77 11.78
CA ALA A 55 -18.93 -6.73 12.50
C ALA A 55 -20.38 -6.73 12.03
N MET A 56 -20.93 -5.55 11.72
CA MET A 56 -22.33 -5.38 11.28
C MET A 56 -22.53 -5.77 9.81
N ASP A 57 -21.70 -5.21 8.91
CA ASP A 57 -21.94 -5.24 7.47
C ASP A 57 -20.96 -6.15 6.72
N GLY A 58 -19.98 -6.71 7.42
CA GLY A 58 -18.87 -7.44 6.81
C GLY A 58 -17.86 -6.52 6.13
N LEU A 59 -16.83 -7.12 5.55
CA LEU A 59 -15.78 -6.39 4.83
C LEU A 59 -16.28 -5.99 3.44
N GLN A 60 -16.56 -4.71 3.25
CA GLN A 60 -17.12 -4.18 1.99
C GLN A 60 -16.10 -4.11 0.84
N GLN A 61 -14.82 -4.03 1.15
CA GLN A 61 -13.74 -3.96 0.17
C GLN A 61 -12.66 -4.98 0.50
N PRO A 62 -12.21 -5.80 -0.46
CA PRO A 62 -11.14 -6.76 -0.24
C PRO A 62 -9.82 -6.05 0.15
N LEU A 63 -8.96 -6.77 0.86
CA LEU A 63 -7.58 -6.36 1.05
C LEU A 63 -6.82 -6.57 -0.27
N VAL A 64 -5.79 -5.78 -0.51
CA VAL A 64 -4.85 -6.04 -1.62
C VAL A 64 -3.58 -6.63 -1.03
N VAL A 65 -3.19 -7.80 -1.53
CA VAL A 65 -2.06 -8.55 -1.00
C VAL A 65 -1.16 -9.07 -2.13
N THR A 66 0.09 -9.34 -1.81
CA THR A 66 1.02 -10.03 -2.70
C THR A 66 1.56 -11.29 -2.01
N PRO A 67 1.71 -12.41 -2.72
CA PRO A 67 2.28 -13.62 -2.13
C PRO A 67 3.76 -13.42 -1.83
N GLU A 68 4.23 -14.04 -0.75
CA GLU A 68 5.63 -14.16 -0.38
C GLU A 68 6.13 -15.60 -0.55
N GLU A 69 7.44 -15.79 -0.59
CA GLU A 69 8.08 -17.12 -0.81
C GLU A 69 7.77 -18.11 0.32
N ASN A 70 7.46 -17.63 1.52
CA ASN A 70 7.12 -18.44 2.69
C ASN A 70 5.67 -18.97 2.70
N GLY A 71 4.90 -18.76 1.62
CA GLY A 71 3.49 -19.12 1.52
C GLY A 71 2.55 -18.18 2.27
N ARG A 72 3.04 -17.07 2.78
CA ARG A 72 2.27 -16.00 3.40
C ARG A 72 1.98 -14.89 2.39
N TYR A 73 1.27 -13.88 2.81
CA TYR A 73 0.87 -12.77 1.95
C TYR A 73 1.17 -11.44 2.64
N LYS A 74 1.90 -10.58 1.99
CA LYS A 74 2.14 -9.21 2.44
C LYS A 74 0.97 -8.31 2.05
N VAL A 75 0.40 -7.61 3.02
CA VAL A 75 -0.68 -6.65 2.77
C VAL A 75 -0.11 -5.39 2.12
N LEU A 76 -0.61 -5.06 0.94
CA LEU A 76 -0.26 -3.85 0.21
C LEU A 76 -1.25 -2.72 0.50
N SER A 77 -2.54 -3.04 0.60
CA SER A 77 -3.60 -2.07 0.94
C SER A 77 -4.65 -2.69 1.85
N GLY A 78 -5.20 -1.87 2.76
CA GLY A 78 -6.21 -2.31 3.72
C GLY A 78 -5.65 -2.62 5.11
N HIS A 79 -4.50 -2.07 5.50
CA HIS A 79 -3.88 -2.28 6.82
C HIS A 79 -4.83 -2.00 7.98
N ARG A 80 -5.61 -0.90 7.90
CA ARG A 80 -6.63 -0.59 8.93
C ARG A 80 -7.74 -1.64 8.99
N ARG A 81 -8.20 -2.15 7.84
CA ARG A 81 -9.21 -3.22 7.77
C ARG A 81 -8.68 -4.52 8.36
N ARG A 82 -7.44 -4.91 8.02
CA ARG A 82 -6.78 -6.06 8.63
C ARG A 82 -6.66 -5.90 10.16
N ALA A 83 -6.24 -4.73 10.65
CA ALA A 83 -6.11 -4.46 12.08
C ALA A 83 -7.47 -4.49 12.78
N ALA A 84 -8.52 -3.94 12.18
CA ALA A 84 -9.88 -3.98 12.72
C ALA A 84 -10.45 -5.42 12.79
N ILE A 85 -10.17 -6.26 11.79
CA ILE A 85 -10.56 -7.69 11.84
C ILE A 85 -9.82 -8.41 12.98
N ARG A 86 -8.53 -8.17 13.15
CA ARG A 86 -7.77 -8.75 14.27
C ARG A 86 -8.31 -8.32 15.62
N LEU A 87 -8.65 -7.03 15.77
CA LEU A 87 -9.27 -6.51 16.98
C LEU A 87 -10.59 -7.25 17.31
N LEU A 88 -11.46 -7.45 16.32
CA LEU A 88 -12.70 -8.19 16.49
C LEU A 88 -12.47 -9.65 16.91
N LEU A 89 -11.49 -10.32 16.35
CA LEU A 89 -11.15 -11.70 16.71
C LEU A 89 -10.58 -11.81 18.12
N GLU A 90 -9.83 -10.80 18.58
CA GLU A 90 -9.30 -10.73 19.94
C GLU A 90 -10.41 -10.44 20.96
N GLU A 91 -11.33 -9.51 20.66
CA GLU A 91 -12.42 -9.12 21.57
C GLU A 91 -13.51 -10.19 21.69
N SER A 92 -13.80 -10.92 20.63
CA SER A 92 -14.89 -11.89 20.62
C SER A 92 -14.60 -13.16 21.45
N GLY A 93 -13.35 -13.43 21.79
CA GLY A 93 -12.94 -14.62 22.56
C GLY A 93 -13.28 -15.96 21.90
N ASP A 94 -14.04 -15.91 20.81
CA ASP A 94 -14.44 -17.05 19.99
C ASP A 94 -14.16 -16.71 18.52
N PRO A 95 -13.49 -17.60 17.79
CA PRO A 95 -13.18 -17.34 16.39
C PRO A 95 -14.49 -17.20 15.60
N LEU A 96 -14.82 -15.98 15.21
CA LEU A 96 -15.90 -15.72 14.26
C LEU A 96 -15.45 -16.33 12.91
N PRO A 97 -15.92 -17.52 12.50
CA PRO A 97 -15.31 -18.25 11.36
C PRO A 97 -15.38 -17.44 10.06
N LYS A 98 -16.41 -16.57 9.96
CA LYS A 98 -16.61 -15.68 8.82
C LYS A 98 -15.56 -14.58 8.71
N LEU A 99 -14.95 -14.16 9.83
CA LEU A 99 -13.93 -13.12 9.85
C LEU A 99 -12.50 -13.67 9.70
N ARG A 100 -12.31 -14.98 9.91
CA ARG A 100 -11.01 -15.61 9.65
C ARG A 100 -10.70 -15.72 8.17
N SER A 101 -11.72 -15.92 7.33
CA SER A 101 -11.59 -16.02 5.87
C SER A 101 -11.85 -14.65 5.24
N VAL A 102 -10.77 -13.94 4.90
CA VAL A 102 -10.79 -12.55 4.44
C VAL A 102 -10.74 -12.49 2.92
N PRO A 103 -11.66 -11.76 2.26
CA PRO A 103 -11.55 -11.53 0.82
C PRO A 103 -10.34 -10.67 0.50
N CYS A 104 -9.46 -11.21 -0.33
CA CYS A 104 -8.20 -10.59 -0.73
C CYS A 104 -8.07 -10.57 -2.24
N LEU A 105 -7.70 -9.42 -2.80
CA LEU A 105 -7.27 -9.30 -4.17
C LEU A 105 -5.78 -9.61 -4.23
N VAL A 106 -5.45 -10.81 -4.68
CA VAL A 106 -4.07 -11.27 -4.78
C VAL A 106 -3.46 -10.73 -6.07
N ARG A 107 -2.44 -9.89 -5.94
CA ARG A 107 -1.69 -9.31 -7.05
C ARG A 107 -0.28 -9.86 -7.06
N ARG A 108 0.16 -10.33 -8.22
CA ARG A 108 1.55 -10.72 -8.46
C ARG A 108 2.23 -9.68 -9.33
N TYR A 109 3.34 -9.17 -8.86
CA TYR A 109 4.12 -8.15 -9.55
C TYR A 109 5.49 -8.71 -9.96
N LYS A 110 5.98 -8.33 -11.13
CA LYS A 110 7.37 -8.61 -11.52
C LYS A 110 8.37 -7.76 -10.74
N SER A 111 7.99 -6.53 -10.38
CA SER A 111 8.74 -5.66 -9.48
C SER A 111 7.85 -5.27 -8.29
N GLN A 112 8.19 -5.77 -7.11
CA GLN A 112 7.50 -5.42 -5.87
C GLN A 112 7.75 -3.96 -5.49
N HIS A 113 8.93 -3.42 -5.78
CA HIS A 113 9.29 -2.01 -5.52
C HIS A 113 8.42 -1.05 -6.33
N LEU A 114 8.15 -1.38 -7.60
CA LEU A 114 7.28 -0.56 -8.46
C LEU A 114 5.83 -0.58 -7.97
N ALA A 115 5.34 -1.75 -7.55
CA ALA A 115 4.01 -1.90 -6.98
C ALA A 115 3.86 -1.11 -5.69
N GLU A 116 4.84 -1.17 -4.80
CA GLU A 116 4.84 -0.41 -3.55
C GLU A 116 4.86 1.11 -3.82
N LEU A 117 5.71 1.57 -4.74
CA LEU A 117 5.75 2.97 -5.14
C LEU A 117 4.38 3.44 -5.67
N GLN A 118 3.73 2.64 -6.52
CA GLN A 118 2.39 2.96 -7.03
C GLN A 118 1.37 3.10 -5.90
N LEU A 119 1.39 2.20 -4.92
CA LEU A 119 0.47 2.24 -3.77
C LEU A 119 0.70 3.46 -2.89
N ILE A 120 1.96 3.82 -2.63
CA ILE A 120 2.30 5.03 -1.88
C ILE A 120 1.75 6.26 -2.62
N LEU A 121 1.95 6.36 -3.93
CA LEU A 121 1.45 7.47 -4.73
C LEU A 121 -0.08 7.55 -4.73
N ALA A 122 -0.77 6.42 -4.84
CA ALA A 122 -2.24 6.38 -4.77
C ALA A 122 -2.76 6.83 -3.40
N ASN A 123 -2.09 6.43 -2.31
CA ASN A 123 -2.48 6.78 -0.95
C ASN A 123 -2.16 8.24 -0.58
N SER A 124 -1.12 8.84 -1.18
CA SER A 124 -0.71 10.22 -0.90
C SER A 124 -1.74 11.27 -1.32
N THR A 125 -2.69 10.90 -2.17
CA THR A 125 -3.80 11.75 -2.61
C THR A 125 -5.12 11.45 -1.89
N ALA A 126 -5.20 10.37 -1.13
CA ALA A 126 -6.45 9.91 -0.53
C ALA A 126 -6.79 10.59 0.81
N ARG A 127 -5.80 11.12 1.52
CA ARG A 127 -5.96 11.85 2.79
C ARG A 127 -4.79 12.81 3.05
N GLU A 128 -5.01 13.79 3.93
CA GLU A 128 -3.92 14.60 4.44
C GLU A 128 -3.01 13.78 5.37
N LEU A 129 -1.71 13.90 5.16
CA LEU A 129 -0.68 13.24 5.97
C LEU A 129 -0.10 14.23 6.98
N THR A 130 0.22 13.74 8.17
CA THR A 130 1.01 14.49 9.16
C THR A 130 2.43 14.75 8.64
N SER A 131 3.13 15.72 9.22
CA SER A 131 4.51 16.02 8.84
C SER A 131 5.45 14.81 9.03
N ALA A 132 5.25 14.03 10.09
CA ALA A 132 6.03 12.82 10.35
C ALA A 132 5.75 11.72 9.31
N GLU A 133 4.49 11.54 8.91
CA GLU A 133 4.11 10.59 7.84
C GLU A 133 4.70 11.02 6.49
N LYS A 134 4.65 12.31 6.16
CA LYS A 134 5.26 12.85 4.92
C LYS A 134 6.77 12.60 4.88
N MET A 135 7.48 12.76 6.00
CA MET A 135 8.92 12.52 6.07
C MET A 135 9.25 11.03 5.85
N ARG A 136 8.56 10.13 6.55
CA ARG A 136 8.73 8.68 6.36
C ARG A 136 8.38 8.23 4.95
N GLN A 137 7.33 8.83 4.37
CA GLN A 137 6.96 8.57 2.97
C GLN A 137 8.06 9.00 2.01
N ALA A 138 8.67 10.18 2.22
CA ALA A 138 9.73 10.68 1.37
C ALA A 138 10.96 9.76 1.40
N GLU A 139 11.40 9.35 2.59
CA GLU A 139 12.50 8.40 2.79
C GLU A 139 12.21 7.06 2.09
N ARG A 140 10.99 6.54 2.22
CA ARG A 140 10.63 5.28 1.58
C ARG A 140 10.59 5.39 0.07
N ILE A 141 10.05 6.47 -0.48
CA ILE A 141 10.03 6.73 -1.94
C ILE A 141 11.46 6.84 -2.47
N GLU A 142 12.33 7.55 -1.78
CA GLU A 142 13.73 7.68 -2.19
C GLU A 142 14.41 6.31 -2.26
N MET A 143 14.25 5.47 -1.24
CA MET A 143 14.78 4.11 -1.23
C MET A 143 14.24 3.27 -2.40
N LEU A 144 12.93 3.30 -2.64
CA LEU A 144 12.30 2.58 -3.75
C LEU A 144 12.81 3.04 -5.11
N LEU A 145 13.03 4.34 -5.30
CA LEU A 145 13.57 4.87 -6.55
C LEU A 145 15.02 4.43 -6.80
N TYR A 146 15.84 4.30 -5.74
CA TYR A 146 17.17 3.70 -5.87
C TYR A 146 17.10 2.24 -6.29
N GLN A 147 16.27 1.44 -5.61
CA GLN A 147 16.09 0.01 -5.95
C GLN A 147 15.56 -0.18 -7.37
N LEU A 148 14.58 0.60 -7.78
CA LEU A 148 14.03 0.57 -9.13
C LEU A 148 15.06 0.97 -10.20
N LYS A 149 15.97 1.89 -9.89
CA LYS A 149 17.06 2.25 -10.78
C LYS A 149 18.03 1.07 -10.97
N GLU A 150 18.32 0.33 -9.91
CA GLU A 150 19.13 -0.90 -9.99
C GLU A 150 18.44 -1.99 -10.82
N GLU A 151 17.10 -2.07 -10.76
CA GLU A 151 16.28 -2.95 -11.60
C GLU A 151 16.17 -2.48 -13.08
N GLY A 152 16.76 -1.33 -13.42
CA GLY A 152 16.77 -0.78 -14.78
C GLY A 152 15.63 0.16 -15.11
N TYR A 153 14.77 0.52 -14.14
CA TYR A 153 13.72 1.51 -14.35
C TYR A 153 14.28 2.93 -14.38
N GLN A 154 13.73 3.75 -15.28
CA GLN A 154 14.07 5.17 -15.38
C GLN A 154 12.80 6.01 -15.35
N PHE A 155 12.80 6.99 -14.46
CA PHE A 155 11.72 7.97 -14.35
C PHE A 155 12.23 9.36 -14.71
N PRO A 156 11.40 10.21 -15.33
CA PRO A 156 11.80 11.55 -15.74
C PRO A 156 12.10 12.45 -14.50
N GLY A 157 13.06 13.36 -14.65
CA GLY A 157 13.44 14.32 -13.63
C GLY A 157 14.55 13.83 -12.68
N ARG A 158 14.99 14.75 -11.79
CA ARG A 158 15.99 14.41 -10.78
C ARG A 158 15.32 13.71 -9.59
N MET A 159 16.03 12.83 -8.91
CA MET A 159 15.56 12.08 -7.75
C MET A 159 14.81 12.97 -6.73
N ARG A 160 15.43 14.08 -6.34
CA ARG A 160 14.80 15.02 -5.39
C ARG A 160 13.48 15.61 -5.89
N ASP A 161 13.36 15.85 -7.19
CA ASP A 161 12.16 16.42 -7.81
C ASP A 161 11.05 15.36 -7.87
N GLN A 162 11.41 14.09 -8.06
CA GLN A 162 10.51 12.94 -8.03
C GLN A 162 9.95 12.71 -6.61
N VAL A 163 10.83 12.71 -5.61
CA VAL A 163 10.43 12.57 -4.20
C VAL A 163 9.54 13.74 -3.76
N ALA A 164 9.92 14.97 -4.07
CA ALA A 164 9.12 16.15 -3.74
C ALA A 164 7.74 16.12 -4.41
N ALA A 165 7.67 15.74 -5.68
CA ALA A 165 6.41 15.58 -6.40
C ALA A 165 5.54 14.48 -5.78
N ALA A 166 6.13 13.34 -5.42
CA ALA A 166 5.42 12.21 -4.81
C ALA A 166 4.86 12.54 -3.42
N CYS A 167 5.53 13.41 -2.66
CA CYS A 167 5.08 13.88 -1.34
C CYS A 167 4.17 15.10 -1.41
N ASN A 168 3.86 15.59 -2.61
CA ASN A 168 3.09 16.82 -2.83
C ASN A 168 3.68 18.06 -2.11
N VAL A 169 5.01 18.17 -2.11
CA VAL A 169 5.76 19.30 -1.54
C VAL A 169 6.61 19.97 -2.61
N SER A 170 6.93 21.24 -2.40
CA SER A 170 7.85 21.95 -3.30
C SER A 170 9.26 21.44 -3.09
N ALA A 171 9.97 21.11 -4.18
CA ALA A 171 11.38 20.74 -4.08
C ALA A 171 12.19 21.92 -3.51
N PRO A 172 13.11 21.69 -2.56
CA PRO A 172 13.98 22.74 -2.07
C PRO A 172 14.85 23.29 -3.23
N LYS A 173 15.01 24.61 -3.24
CA LYS A 173 15.84 25.32 -4.25
C LYS A 173 17.31 24.96 -4.16
#